data_6b264cd1638b9327ed73dbaf93382bcb
#
_entry.id   6b264cd1638b9327ed73dbaf93382bcb
#
_cell.length_a   1.000
_cell.length_b   1.000
_cell.length_c   1.000
_cell.angle_alpha   90.00
_cell.angle_beta   90.00
_cell.angle_gamma   90.00
#
_symmetry.space_group_name_H-M   'P 1'
#
loop_
_entity.id
_entity.type
_entity.pdbx_description
1 polymer ?
#
loop_
_entity_poly.entity_id
_entity_poly.type
_entity_poly.pdbx_seq_one_letter_code
_entity_poly.pdbx_strand_id
1 'polypeptide(L)'
;MKKRVGGRVTARDKTGKVILQPEILKIAKLAAATDFEPTIMLVEHKNGKKELYFPYWKKTKKGTQGFANRPPMFDEGIFLELLTDAVRQGFFTKDFLRELKRELKLATPI
;
A
#
# COMPACT_ATOMS: atom_id res chain seq x y z
N MET A 1 -11.38 8.65 1.72
CA MET A 1 -11.16 7.20 1.83
C MET A 1 -12.04 6.63 2.94
N LYS A 2 -12.82 5.61 2.63
CA LYS A 2 -13.74 5.01 3.60
C LYS A 2 -13.17 3.80 4.36
N LYS A 3 -12.03 3.26 3.93
CA LYS A 3 -11.37 2.14 4.61
C LYS A 3 -10.65 2.62 5.88
N ARG A 4 -10.67 1.81 6.93
CA ARG A 4 -10.08 2.15 8.21
C ARG A 4 -9.50 0.91 8.87
N VAL A 5 -8.65 1.13 9.88
CA VAL A 5 -8.09 0.05 10.70
C VAL A 5 -9.24 -0.75 11.32
N GLY A 6 -9.12 -2.07 11.30
CA GLY A 6 -10.15 -2.98 11.73
C GLY A 6 -11.15 -3.35 10.65
N GLY A 7 -11.18 -2.61 9.54
CA GLY A 7 -12.00 -2.95 8.38
C GLY A 7 -11.34 -4.05 7.56
N ARG A 8 -11.98 -4.41 6.44
CA ARG A 8 -11.48 -5.47 5.56
C ARG A 8 -11.32 -4.98 4.13
N VAL A 9 -10.30 -5.52 3.47
CA VAL A 9 -10.14 -5.40 2.02
C VAL A 9 -10.83 -6.62 1.41
N THR A 10 -11.75 -6.40 0.48
CA THR A 10 -12.48 -7.49 -0.16
C THR A 10 -12.10 -7.56 -1.63
N ALA A 11 -11.55 -8.70 -2.06
CA ALA A 11 -11.28 -8.97 -3.46
C ALA A 11 -12.22 -10.07 -3.94
N ARG A 12 -12.82 -9.88 -5.13
CA ARG A 12 -13.77 -10.81 -5.72
C ARG A 12 -13.27 -11.25 -7.08
N ASP A 13 -13.64 -12.48 -7.48
CA ASP A 13 -13.37 -12.98 -8.83
C ASP A 13 -14.42 -12.46 -9.81
N LYS A 14 -14.33 -12.90 -11.07
CA LYS A 14 -15.24 -12.47 -12.13
C LYS A 14 -16.71 -12.86 -11.88
N THR A 15 -16.94 -13.86 -11.02
CA THR A 15 -18.28 -14.33 -10.69
C THR A 15 -18.87 -13.61 -9.48
N GLY A 16 -18.11 -12.70 -8.86
CA GLY A 16 -18.51 -12.00 -7.66
C GLY A 16 -18.18 -12.73 -6.37
N LYS A 17 -17.55 -13.90 -6.45
CA LYS A 17 -17.15 -14.66 -5.26
C LYS A 17 -15.99 -13.99 -4.55
N VAL A 18 -16.09 -13.86 -3.25
CA VAL A 18 -15.00 -13.32 -2.41
C VAL A 18 -13.85 -14.32 -2.40
N ILE A 19 -12.67 -13.89 -2.86
CA ILE A 19 -11.46 -14.72 -2.89
C ILE A 19 -10.47 -14.32 -1.81
N LEU A 20 -10.46 -13.04 -1.38
CA LEU A 20 -9.62 -12.55 -0.30
C LEU A 20 -10.40 -11.55 0.54
N GLN A 21 -10.19 -11.59 1.84
CA GLN A 21 -10.84 -10.64 2.76
C GLN A 21 -9.97 -10.40 4.00
N PRO A 22 -8.71 -9.94 3.81
CA PRO A 22 -7.82 -9.69 4.95
C PRO A 22 -8.27 -8.49 5.76
N GLU A 23 -7.91 -8.50 7.04
CA GLU A 23 -8.17 -7.39 7.94
C GLU A 23 -7.10 -6.31 7.78
N ILE A 24 -7.53 -5.05 7.84
CA ILE A 24 -6.62 -3.90 7.78
C ILE A 24 -6.08 -3.64 9.18
N LEU A 25 -4.77 -3.79 9.36
CA LEU A 25 -4.11 -3.56 10.64
C LEU A 25 -3.58 -2.14 10.78
N LYS A 26 -3.01 -1.58 9.72
CA LYS A 26 -2.43 -0.23 9.72
C LYS A 26 -2.62 0.42 8.37
N ILE A 27 -2.70 1.75 8.36
CA ILE A 27 -2.86 2.55 7.14
C ILE A 27 -1.87 3.70 7.15
N ALA A 28 -1.09 3.83 6.09
CA ALA A 28 -0.29 5.01 5.80
C ALA A 28 -0.85 5.65 4.54
N LYS A 29 -1.16 6.93 4.59
CA LYS A 29 -1.75 7.63 3.45
C LYS A 29 -1.34 9.09 3.45
N LEU A 30 -1.39 9.68 2.26
CA LEU A 30 -1.26 11.12 2.11
C LEU A 30 -2.61 11.65 1.64
N ALA A 31 -2.97 12.83 2.15
CA ALA A 31 -4.15 13.51 1.64
C ALA A 31 -3.97 13.75 0.15
N ALA A 32 -5.02 13.51 -0.63
CA ALA A 32 -4.97 13.70 -2.06
C ALA A 32 -4.67 15.16 -2.38
N ALA A 33 -3.53 15.41 -3.01
CA ALA A 33 -3.18 16.75 -3.43
C ALA A 33 -4.03 17.19 -4.62
N THR A 34 -4.49 16.25 -5.44
CA THR A 34 -5.28 16.50 -6.64
C THR A 34 -6.35 15.44 -6.83
N ASP A 35 -6.02 14.39 -7.57
CA ASP A 35 -6.99 13.43 -8.07
C ASP A 35 -6.96 12.09 -7.38
N PHE A 36 -5.94 11.81 -6.58
CA PHE A 36 -5.81 10.51 -5.97
C PHE A 36 -5.19 10.60 -4.58
N GLU A 37 -5.42 9.57 -3.79
CA GLU A 37 -4.89 9.44 -2.43
C GLU A 37 -4.02 8.19 -2.38
N PRO A 38 -2.67 8.35 -2.42
CA PRO A 38 -1.76 7.21 -2.34
C PRO A 38 -1.79 6.62 -0.94
N THR A 39 -1.77 5.30 -0.85
CA THR A 39 -1.98 4.60 0.42
C THR A 39 -1.14 3.33 0.46
N ILE A 40 -0.65 2.99 1.65
CA ILE A 40 -0.09 1.67 1.94
C ILE A 40 -0.85 1.13 3.16
N MET A 41 -1.34 -0.09 3.06
CA MET A 41 -2.01 -0.77 4.18
C MET A 41 -1.24 -2.02 4.57
N LEU A 42 -1.12 -2.27 5.86
CA LEU A 42 -0.70 -3.56 6.38
C LEU A 42 -1.98 -4.36 6.64
N VAL A 43 -2.09 -5.53 6.00
CA VAL A 43 -3.27 -6.39 6.12
C VAL A 43 -2.88 -7.77 6.62
N GLU A 44 -3.81 -8.45 7.29
CA GLU A 44 -3.61 -9.80 7.80
C GLU A 44 -4.69 -10.73 7.28
N HIS A 45 -4.28 -11.85 6.70
CA HIS A 45 -5.15 -12.89 6.20
C HIS A 45 -5.56 -13.84 7.34
N LYS A 46 -6.58 -14.67 7.11
CA LYS A 46 -7.08 -15.62 8.10
C LYS A 46 -6.02 -16.56 8.65
N ASN A 47 -5.04 -16.92 7.81
CA ASN A 47 -3.96 -17.82 8.22
C ASN A 47 -2.84 -17.12 8.99
N GLY A 48 -3.01 -15.83 9.31
CA GLY A 48 -1.99 -15.05 10.01
C GLY A 48 -0.94 -14.42 9.12
N LYS A 49 -0.96 -14.70 7.81
CA LYS A 49 -0.01 -14.11 6.87
C LYS A 49 -0.28 -12.62 6.73
N LYS A 50 0.77 -11.81 6.84
CA LYS A 50 0.67 -10.36 6.68
C LYS A 50 1.23 -9.95 5.33
N GLU A 51 0.57 -9.00 4.69
CA GLU A 51 1.00 -8.46 3.41
C GLU A 51 0.83 -6.95 3.38
N LEU A 52 1.59 -6.30 2.50
CA LEU A 52 1.44 -4.88 2.20
C LEU A 52 0.52 -4.75 1.00
N TYR A 53 -0.41 -3.82 1.09
CA TYR A 53 -1.40 -3.56 0.05
C TYR A 53 -1.27 -2.09 -0.36
N PHE A 54 -1.22 -1.83 -1.68
CA PHE A 54 -0.94 -0.51 -2.23
C PHE A 54 -2.11 0.03 -3.04
N PRO A 55 -3.27 0.28 -2.39
CA PRO A 55 -4.39 0.86 -3.11
C PRO A 55 -4.18 2.36 -3.32
N TYR A 56 -4.93 2.90 -4.27
CA TYR A 56 -5.11 4.33 -4.32
C TYR A 56 -6.55 4.64 -4.68
N TRP A 57 -7.05 5.77 -4.24
CA TRP A 57 -8.39 6.23 -4.55
C TRP A 57 -8.28 7.38 -5.50
N LYS A 58 -9.08 7.33 -6.54
CA LYS A 58 -9.10 8.32 -7.59
C LYS A 58 -10.43 9.06 -7.55
N LYS A 59 -10.39 10.39 -7.66
CA LYS A 59 -11.59 11.18 -7.75
C LYS A 59 -12.27 10.94 -9.10
N THR A 60 -13.51 10.49 -9.08
CA THR A 60 -14.28 10.24 -10.31
C THR A 60 -14.98 11.52 -10.76
N LYS A 61 -15.53 11.50 -12.00
CA LYS A 61 -16.31 12.61 -12.53
C LYS A 61 -17.51 12.96 -11.66
N LYS A 62 -18.01 12.01 -10.87
CA LYS A 62 -19.15 12.23 -9.96
C LYS A 62 -18.71 12.69 -8.57
N GLY A 63 -17.43 12.96 -8.37
CA GLY A 63 -16.89 13.37 -7.08
C GLY A 63 -16.71 12.26 -6.07
N THR A 64 -16.97 11.00 -6.45
CA THR A 64 -16.76 9.85 -5.59
C THR A 64 -15.35 9.30 -5.76
N GLN A 65 -14.81 8.67 -4.71
CA GLN A 65 -13.52 8.03 -4.80
C GLN A 65 -13.69 6.61 -5.32
N GLY A 66 -12.98 6.29 -6.41
CA GLY A 66 -12.97 4.95 -6.99
C GLY A 66 -11.71 4.18 -6.63
N PHE A 67 -11.84 2.86 -6.63
CA PHE A 67 -10.73 1.95 -6.39
C PHE A 67 -9.94 1.72 -7.67
N ALA A 68 -8.62 1.68 -7.58
CA ALA A 68 -7.80 1.23 -8.69
C ALA A 68 -8.02 -0.27 -8.90
N ASN A 69 -8.04 -0.72 -10.15
CA ASN A 69 -8.20 -2.14 -10.48
C ASN A 69 -7.04 -2.96 -9.92
N ARG A 70 -7.39 -3.91 -9.03
CA ARG A 70 -6.45 -4.90 -8.46
C ARG A 70 -5.11 -4.29 -8.02
N PRO A 71 -5.12 -3.44 -6.99
CA PRO A 71 -3.87 -2.92 -6.45
C PRO A 71 -2.96 -4.05 -6.00
N PRO A 72 -1.64 -3.89 -6.14
CA PRO A 72 -0.72 -4.95 -5.73
C PRO A 72 -0.78 -5.24 -4.23
N MET A 73 -0.58 -6.50 -3.89
CA MET A 73 -0.54 -6.98 -2.52
C MET A 73 0.56 -8.03 -2.41
N PHE A 74 1.56 -7.80 -1.55
CA PHE A 74 2.66 -8.73 -1.35
C PHE A 74 3.31 -8.50 0.01
N ASP A 75 4.07 -9.51 0.48
CA ASP A 75 4.72 -9.40 1.78
C ASP A 75 5.92 -8.44 1.76
N GLU A 76 6.40 -8.08 2.95
CA GLU A 76 7.49 -7.11 3.07
C GLU A 76 8.82 -7.63 2.50
N GLY A 77 9.03 -8.94 2.49
CA GLY A 77 10.22 -9.54 1.89
C GLY A 77 10.28 -9.28 0.39
N ILE A 78 9.17 -9.48 -0.29
CA ILE A 78 9.06 -9.18 -1.73
C ILE A 78 9.22 -7.69 -1.96
N PHE A 79 8.62 -6.86 -1.10
CA PHE A 79 8.75 -5.42 -1.21
C PHE A 79 10.22 -4.99 -1.07
N LEU A 80 10.94 -5.56 -0.11
CA LEU A 80 12.36 -5.26 0.09
C LEU A 80 13.18 -5.62 -1.15
N GLU A 81 12.92 -6.79 -1.75
CA GLU A 81 13.63 -7.21 -2.96
C GLU A 81 13.37 -6.25 -4.13
N LEU A 82 12.11 -5.86 -4.34
CA LEU A 82 11.75 -4.91 -5.39
C LEU A 82 12.39 -3.54 -5.15
N LEU A 83 12.31 -3.04 -3.93
CA LEU A 83 12.89 -1.75 -3.59
C LEU A 83 14.40 -1.75 -3.76
N THR A 84 15.06 -2.83 -3.31
CA THR A 84 16.51 -2.99 -3.44
C THR A 84 16.94 -2.97 -4.91
N ASP A 85 16.21 -3.70 -5.77
CA ASP A 85 16.48 -3.72 -7.20
C ASP A 85 16.30 -2.33 -7.82
N ALA A 86 15.24 -1.63 -7.45
CA ALA A 86 14.99 -0.28 -7.93
C ALA A 86 16.09 0.70 -7.51
N VAL A 87 16.57 0.58 -6.26
CA VAL A 87 17.68 1.42 -5.77
C VAL A 87 18.93 1.16 -6.58
N ARG A 88 19.27 -0.12 -6.81
CA ARG A 88 20.46 -0.50 -7.57
C ARG A 88 20.41 -0.06 -9.03
N GLN A 89 19.22 0.00 -9.61
CA GLN A 89 19.03 0.46 -10.98
C GLN A 89 18.97 2.00 -11.11
N GLY A 90 19.10 2.71 -9.99
CA GLY A 90 19.12 4.18 -10.03
C GLY A 90 17.76 4.82 -10.24
N PHE A 91 16.68 4.20 -9.77
CA PHE A 91 15.33 4.76 -9.89
C PHE A 91 15.16 6.05 -9.12
N PHE A 92 15.95 6.27 -8.07
CA PHE A 92 15.74 7.36 -7.13
C PHE A 92 16.85 8.39 -7.15
N THR A 93 16.50 9.64 -6.87
CA THR A 93 17.48 10.72 -6.77
C THR A 93 18.33 10.58 -5.51
N LYS A 94 19.50 11.23 -5.49
CA LYS A 94 20.36 11.26 -4.31
C LYS A 94 19.65 11.88 -3.12
N ASP A 95 18.86 12.91 -3.33
CA ASP A 95 18.11 13.58 -2.27
C ASP A 95 17.08 12.64 -1.66
N PHE A 96 16.33 11.91 -2.49
CA PHE A 96 15.37 10.91 -2.00
C PHE A 96 16.05 9.85 -1.15
N LEU A 97 17.18 9.30 -1.63
CA LEU A 97 17.91 8.25 -0.91
C LEU A 97 18.47 8.76 0.42
N ARG A 98 18.93 10.00 0.46
CA ARG A 98 19.44 10.63 1.67
C ARG A 98 18.33 10.78 2.71
N GLU A 99 17.18 11.27 2.32
CA GLU A 99 16.04 11.44 3.21
C GLU A 99 15.49 10.09 3.69
N LEU A 100 15.41 9.10 2.79
CA LEU A 100 14.99 7.75 3.16
C LEU A 100 15.95 7.13 4.18
N LYS A 101 17.26 7.26 3.96
CA LYS A 101 18.27 6.78 4.89
C LYS A 101 18.10 7.40 6.27
N ARG A 102 17.83 8.70 6.30
CA ARG A 102 17.60 9.44 7.55
C ARG A 102 16.39 8.88 8.30
N GLU A 103 15.25 8.67 7.62
CA GLU A 103 14.05 8.12 8.21
C GLU A 103 14.27 6.70 8.73
N LEU A 104 14.97 5.86 7.97
CA LEU A 104 15.28 4.50 8.38
C LEU A 104 16.16 4.48 9.62
N LYS A 105 17.12 5.38 9.71
CA LYS A 105 17.99 5.49 10.87
C LYS A 105 17.23 5.91 12.13
N LEU A 106 16.27 6.81 11.98
CA LEU A 106 15.42 7.24 13.09
C LEU A 106 14.46 6.14 13.55
N ALA A 107 13.96 5.33 12.62
CA ALA A 107 13.01 4.27 12.90
C ALA A 107 13.66 2.99 13.44
N THR A 108 14.98 2.86 13.28
CA THR A 108 15.71 1.63 13.66
C THR A 108 16.63 1.95 14.83
N PRO A 109 16.15 1.79 16.06
CA PRO A 109 17.01 2.00 17.23
C PRO A 109 18.09 0.92 17.27
N ILE A 110 19.31 1.34 17.45
CA ILE A 110 20.46 0.44 17.58
C ILE A 110 20.94 0.48 19.03
#